data_f32403b0bd4544c896f73ceffcc5b7a4
#
_entry.id   f32403b0bd4544c896f73ceffcc5b7a4
#
_cell.length_a   1.000
_cell.length_b   1.000
_cell.length_c   1.000
_cell.angle_alpha   90.00
_cell.angle_beta   90.00
_cell.angle_gamma   90.00
#
_symmetry.space_group_name_H-M   'P 1'
#
loop_
_entity.id
_entity.type
_entity.pdbx_description
1 polymer ?
#
loop_
_entity_poly.entity_id
_entity_poly.type
_entity_poly.pdbx_seq_one_letter_code
_entity_poly.pdbx_strand_id
1 'polypeptide(L)'
;MSVRNDEQHETGADEQEHGRPEKPNRSRRWAFLTLALPIALLAWSCAPKASLPVTPTSELAIGDAVIAVQLGEAQSQSGLESPIQNNLVALVDMQGEQDIVRIGNQWEGRILWSDRGISFGADQWEYQTTENGTSSQEIKDWRASNVQRYELSDGRFIVVSYSSDLGYRVDTIERDGSVTSVSTPGTRGDIGQCGDRILSIVDTEQLSRMKSEAFEAYAAQSGGDGEQPEELSVVIQLNDRDGDTPRLLGVAPMIDGLVSGQREFACEGDVITIPSVQTGGPRVVRVMADGGETGTMVLERWDLATGERTIIPVVDEQENPIEVNRDRSIFDYQGIQVGDEYRFISEGGDAFAVDLRSGRGRYLFSYSGTRINQRMVYQVSETGVYALEGRREDHNVTLSYRPWDGGAYRDVITMDKLADYVWLEGGFMSSGHWRRIQSFSLRPGWDGGAQ
;
A
#
# COMPACT_ATOMS: atom_id res chain seq x y z
N MET A 1 44.12 -11.23 -9.41
CA MET A 1 44.88 -11.16 -10.68
C MET A 1 44.92 -9.72 -11.08
N SER A 2 46.12 -9.16 -10.96
CA SER A 2 46.48 -7.74 -11.17
C SER A 2 46.93 -7.57 -12.63
N VAL A 3 46.47 -6.55 -13.32
CA VAL A 3 47.21 -6.00 -14.47
C VAL A 3 47.21 -4.49 -14.34
N ARG A 4 48.38 -4.02 -13.95
CA ARG A 4 48.86 -2.66 -14.17
C ARG A 4 49.22 -2.50 -15.65
N ASN A 5 49.03 -1.34 -16.20
CA ASN A 5 49.90 -0.81 -17.23
C ASN A 5 50.10 0.71 -17.00
N ASP A 6 51.38 1.04 -16.89
CA ASP A 6 52.01 2.33 -16.76
C ASP A 6 52.35 2.93 -18.14
N GLU A 7 52.61 4.23 -18.11
CA GLU A 7 53.50 5.03 -18.98
C GLU A 7 52.97 5.44 -20.37
N GLN A 8 53.13 6.64 -20.82
CA GLN A 8 54.37 7.45 -20.90
C GLN A 8 54.10 8.94 -21.18
N HIS A 9 54.97 9.74 -20.61
CA HIS A 9 55.28 11.12 -20.91
C HIS A 9 55.57 11.39 -22.39
N GLU A 10 55.16 12.56 -22.90
CA GLU A 10 56.00 13.35 -23.79
C GLU A 10 55.76 14.87 -23.60
N THR A 11 56.87 15.55 -23.33
CA THR A 11 57.08 16.97 -23.24
C THR A 11 57.31 17.54 -24.63
N GLY A 12 56.72 18.66 -24.95
CA GLY A 12 57.03 19.45 -26.14
C GLY A 12 56.81 20.94 -25.90
N ALA A 13 57.88 21.68 -25.97
CA ALA A 13 58.03 23.08 -25.62
C ALA A 13 57.54 24.05 -26.72
N ASP A 14 57.22 25.24 -26.26
CA ASP A 14 57.34 26.56 -26.83
C ASP A 14 57.02 26.79 -28.29
N GLU A 15 56.07 27.70 -28.52
CA GLU A 15 56.21 28.82 -29.39
C GLU A 15 55.26 29.98 -29.03
N GLN A 16 55.82 31.08 -28.57
CA GLN A 16 55.14 32.35 -28.37
C GLN A 16 54.86 32.99 -29.74
N GLU A 17 53.60 33.09 -30.08
CA GLU A 17 53.12 33.93 -31.15
C GLU A 17 52.30 35.11 -30.64
N HIS A 18 52.82 36.32 -30.82
CA HIS A 18 52.15 37.58 -30.49
C HIS A 18 50.96 37.79 -31.43
N GLY A 19 49.76 37.47 -30.92
CA GLY A 19 48.48 37.70 -31.61
C GLY A 19 47.83 39.01 -31.19
N ARG A 20 47.59 39.88 -32.21
CA ARG A 20 46.87 41.16 -32.14
C ARG A 20 45.49 41.00 -31.34
N PRO A 21 45.06 42.07 -30.66
CA PRO A 21 43.75 42.05 -30.00
C PRO A 21 42.64 42.03 -31.06
N GLU A 22 41.93 40.91 -31.14
CA GLU A 22 40.70 40.79 -31.93
C GLU A 22 39.61 41.67 -31.32
N LYS A 23 39.03 42.53 -32.13
CA LYS A 23 37.83 43.29 -31.75
C LYS A 23 36.69 42.33 -31.42
N PRO A 24 35.98 42.50 -30.29
CA PRO A 24 34.89 41.59 -29.90
C PRO A 24 33.78 41.62 -30.97
N ASN A 25 33.58 40.49 -31.58
CA ASN A 25 32.58 40.28 -32.63
C ASN A 25 31.16 40.40 -32.04
N ARG A 26 30.54 41.57 -32.17
CA ARG A 26 29.20 41.89 -31.66
C ARG A 26 28.11 40.92 -32.18
N SER A 27 28.36 40.26 -33.29
CA SER A 27 27.40 39.30 -33.89
C SER A 27 27.24 38.00 -33.10
N ARG A 28 28.30 37.54 -32.37
CA ARG A 28 28.21 36.33 -31.53
C ARG A 28 27.30 36.50 -30.30
N ARG A 29 27.20 37.71 -29.76
CA ARG A 29 26.33 37.97 -28.59
C ARG A 29 24.83 37.87 -28.92
N TRP A 30 24.43 38.22 -30.14
CA TRP A 30 23.05 38.11 -30.59
C TRP A 30 22.65 36.67 -30.92
N ALA A 31 23.58 35.85 -31.41
CA ALA A 31 23.32 34.43 -31.66
C ALA A 31 23.09 33.64 -30.37
N PHE A 32 23.77 33.99 -29.25
CA PHE A 32 23.49 33.35 -27.93
C PHE A 32 22.16 33.77 -27.35
N LEU A 33 21.72 35.01 -27.51
CA LEU A 33 20.43 35.48 -27.05
C LEU A 33 19.26 34.86 -27.82
N THR A 34 19.42 34.66 -29.13
CA THR A 34 18.38 34.01 -29.95
C THR A 34 18.25 32.52 -29.71
N LEU A 35 19.29 31.85 -29.21
CA LEU A 35 19.22 30.43 -28.83
C LEU A 35 18.80 30.24 -27.38
N ALA A 36 19.18 31.14 -26.47
CA ALA A 36 18.83 31.08 -25.06
C ALA A 36 17.34 31.32 -24.79
N LEU A 37 16.69 32.18 -25.59
CA LEU A 37 15.28 32.50 -25.46
C LEU A 37 14.35 31.28 -25.73
N PRO A 38 14.51 30.55 -26.85
CA PRO A 38 13.69 29.34 -27.04
C PRO A 38 14.01 28.21 -26.05
N ILE A 39 15.26 28.10 -25.57
CA ILE A 39 15.62 27.12 -24.53
C ILE A 39 14.97 27.49 -23.20
N ALA A 40 14.97 28.76 -22.82
CA ALA A 40 14.29 29.24 -21.62
C ALA A 40 12.76 29.08 -21.71
N LEU A 41 12.18 29.34 -22.89
CA LEU A 41 10.76 29.11 -23.15
C LEU A 41 10.40 27.61 -23.14
N LEU A 42 11.26 26.75 -23.69
CA LEU A 42 11.11 25.31 -23.62
C LEU A 42 11.25 24.80 -22.18
N ALA A 43 12.20 25.28 -21.41
CA ALA A 43 12.38 24.94 -20.00
C ALA A 43 11.17 25.41 -19.16
N TRP A 44 10.62 26.57 -19.47
CA TRP A 44 9.43 27.09 -18.77
C TRP A 44 8.14 26.35 -19.17
N SER A 45 8.04 25.88 -20.40
CA SER A 45 6.91 25.04 -20.84
C SER A 45 6.95 23.62 -20.30
N CYS A 46 8.11 23.15 -19.82
CA CYS A 46 8.28 21.85 -19.17
C CYS A 46 8.11 21.93 -17.64
N ALA A 47 8.08 23.14 -17.06
CA ALA A 47 7.82 23.28 -15.63
C ALA A 47 6.34 22.97 -15.34
N PRO A 48 6.04 22.12 -14.34
CA PRO A 48 4.67 21.93 -13.92
C PRO A 48 4.08 23.28 -13.51
N LYS A 49 2.88 23.57 -14.02
CA LYS A 49 2.16 24.81 -13.65
C LYS A 49 2.00 24.89 -12.14
N ALA A 50 2.11 26.09 -11.64
CA ALA A 50 2.00 26.59 -10.27
C ALA A 50 1.67 25.56 -9.19
N SER A 51 2.44 25.55 -8.10
CA SER A 51 2.12 24.76 -6.93
C SER A 51 0.66 25.01 -6.52
N LEU A 52 -0.16 23.96 -6.63
CA LEU A 52 -1.53 23.99 -6.12
C LEU A 52 -1.52 24.40 -4.64
N PRO A 53 -2.49 25.19 -4.18
CA PRO A 53 -2.53 25.64 -2.79
C PRO A 53 -2.61 24.44 -1.85
N VAL A 54 -1.84 24.49 -0.77
CA VAL A 54 -1.86 23.51 0.30
C VAL A 54 -1.89 24.23 1.64
N THR A 55 -2.66 23.68 2.57
CA THR A 55 -2.71 24.14 3.96
C THR A 55 -1.43 23.72 4.69
N PRO A 56 -0.89 24.52 5.62
CA PRO A 56 0.16 24.05 6.51
C PRO A 56 -0.30 22.84 7.30
N THR A 57 0.54 21.79 7.43
CA THR A 57 0.15 20.54 8.09
C THR A 57 -0.34 20.77 9.53
N SER A 58 0.25 21.73 10.25
CA SER A 58 -0.16 22.07 11.62
C SER A 58 -1.54 22.71 11.74
N GLU A 59 -2.08 23.22 10.63
CA GLU A 59 -3.41 23.87 10.57
C GLU A 59 -4.50 22.91 10.12
N LEU A 60 -4.14 21.68 9.66
CA LEU A 60 -5.12 20.68 9.26
C LEU A 60 -5.90 20.20 10.49
N ALA A 61 -7.21 20.30 10.43
CA ALA A 61 -8.14 19.80 11.45
C ALA A 61 -9.27 19.00 10.77
N ILE A 62 -9.91 18.11 11.50
CA ILE A 62 -10.95 17.22 10.94
C ILE A 62 -12.15 18.03 10.44
N GLY A 63 -12.68 18.95 11.24
CA GLY A 63 -13.84 19.76 10.88
C GLY A 63 -15.04 18.93 10.40
N ASP A 64 -15.64 19.37 9.29
CA ASP A 64 -16.79 18.70 8.66
C ASP A 64 -16.40 17.57 7.68
N ALA A 65 -15.12 17.21 7.62
CA ALA A 65 -14.65 16.16 6.74
C ALA A 65 -15.31 14.81 7.07
N VAL A 66 -15.62 14.04 6.03
CA VAL A 66 -16.19 12.69 6.10
C VAL A 66 -15.32 11.64 5.46
N ILE A 67 -14.33 12.05 4.66
CA ILE A 67 -13.36 11.18 4.03
C ILE A 67 -11.96 11.81 4.13
N ALA A 68 -10.97 10.98 4.44
CA ALA A 68 -9.56 11.31 4.37
C ALA A 68 -8.92 10.51 3.21
N VAL A 69 -8.20 11.19 2.32
CA VAL A 69 -7.60 10.60 1.12
C VAL A 69 -6.10 10.83 1.13
N GLN A 70 -5.33 9.79 0.93
CA GLN A 70 -3.88 9.88 0.73
C GLN A 70 -3.54 9.71 -0.75
N LEU A 71 -2.87 10.72 -1.32
CA LEU A 71 -2.35 10.72 -2.68
C LEU A 71 -0.85 10.48 -2.65
N GLY A 72 -0.38 9.56 -3.49
CA GLY A 72 1.04 9.27 -3.66
C GLY A 72 1.80 10.37 -4.42
N GLU A 73 3.07 10.13 -4.61
CA GLU A 73 3.91 10.97 -5.46
C GLU A 73 3.40 11.00 -6.90
N ALA A 74 3.73 12.07 -7.61
CA ALA A 74 3.33 12.19 -9.00
C ALA A 74 4.16 11.24 -9.88
N GLN A 75 3.48 10.48 -10.73
CA GLN A 75 4.09 9.59 -11.72
C GLN A 75 4.02 10.22 -13.10
N SER A 76 4.99 9.92 -13.96
CA SER A 76 5.03 10.34 -15.34
C SER A 76 4.64 9.19 -16.26
N GLN A 77 3.83 9.45 -17.30
CA GLN A 77 3.52 8.46 -18.34
C GLN A 77 4.76 7.98 -19.12
N SER A 78 5.82 8.77 -19.13
CA SER A 78 7.08 8.42 -19.81
C SER A 78 7.99 7.50 -18.99
N GLY A 79 7.62 7.12 -17.77
CA GLY A 79 8.45 6.32 -16.86
C GLY A 79 9.65 7.07 -16.28
N LEU A 80 9.80 8.37 -16.58
CA LEU A 80 10.81 9.22 -15.96
C LEU A 80 10.31 9.64 -14.56
N GLU A 81 11.23 9.69 -13.60
CA GLU A 81 10.90 10.16 -12.26
C GLU A 81 10.29 11.57 -12.31
N SER A 82 9.19 11.75 -11.62
CA SER A 82 8.58 13.07 -11.51
C SER A 82 9.41 13.95 -10.57
N PRO A 83 9.61 15.24 -10.89
CA PRO A 83 10.23 16.17 -9.95
C PRO A 83 9.34 16.44 -8.71
N ILE A 84 8.11 15.95 -8.70
CA ILE A 84 7.14 16.15 -7.60
C ILE A 84 7.08 14.86 -6.77
N GLN A 85 7.94 14.76 -5.78
CA GLN A 85 8.12 13.57 -4.92
C GLN A 85 7.30 13.59 -3.62
N ASN A 86 6.46 14.61 -3.40
CA ASN A 86 5.68 14.71 -2.16
C ASN A 86 4.32 14.05 -2.28
N ASN A 87 3.92 13.33 -1.24
CA ASN A 87 2.56 12.85 -1.06
C ASN A 87 1.66 13.98 -0.53
N LEU A 88 0.36 13.81 -0.69
CA LEU A 88 -0.65 14.72 -0.17
C LEU A 88 -1.66 13.96 0.67
N VAL A 89 -2.23 14.63 1.65
CA VAL A 89 -3.42 14.18 2.38
C VAL A 89 -4.51 15.23 2.20
N ALA A 90 -5.69 14.79 1.78
CA ALA A 90 -6.87 15.61 1.63
C ALA A 90 -7.95 15.16 2.64
N LEU A 91 -8.53 16.11 3.37
CA LEU A 91 -9.75 15.92 4.14
C LEU A 91 -10.90 16.53 3.35
N VAL A 92 -11.94 15.76 3.10
CA VAL A 92 -13.02 16.14 2.20
C VAL A 92 -14.36 16.04 2.91
N ASP A 93 -15.20 17.05 2.78
CA ASP A 93 -16.56 17.10 3.32
C ASP A 93 -17.60 16.48 2.37
N MET A 94 -18.86 16.48 2.77
CA MET A 94 -19.99 15.96 1.97
C MET A 94 -20.26 16.76 0.69
N GLN A 95 -19.78 17.99 0.60
CA GLN A 95 -19.91 18.87 -0.56
C GLN A 95 -18.77 18.70 -1.57
N GLY A 96 -17.76 17.90 -1.22
CA GLY A 96 -16.55 17.73 -2.01
C GLY A 96 -15.54 18.87 -1.82
N GLU A 97 -15.79 19.77 -0.85
CA GLU A 97 -14.80 20.78 -0.46
C GLU A 97 -13.69 20.13 0.36
N GLN A 98 -12.46 20.68 0.28
CA GLN A 98 -11.31 19.97 0.79
C GLN A 98 -10.25 20.87 1.40
N ASP A 99 -9.62 20.37 2.45
CA ASP A 99 -8.35 20.85 2.97
C ASP A 99 -7.25 19.87 2.58
N ILE A 100 -6.19 20.36 1.94
CA ILE A 100 -5.08 19.53 1.46
C ILE A 100 -3.79 19.97 2.10
N VAL A 101 -3.04 19.00 2.61
CA VAL A 101 -1.69 19.22 3.14
C VAL A 101 -0.67 18.42 2.33
N ARG A 102 0.54 18.97 2.27
CA ARG A 102 1.70 18.27 1.73
C ARG A 102 2.43 17.55 2.84
N ILE A 103 2.70 16.28 2.63
CA ILE A 103 3.52 15.44 3.50
C ILE A 103 4.78 15.00 2.76
N GLY A 104 5.74 14.41 3.45
CA GLY A 104 6.94 13.87 2.85
C GLY A 104 6.67 12.72 1.88
N ASN A 105 7.72 12.09 1.39
CA ASN A 105 7.59 10.99 0.45
C ASN A 105 7.28 9.67 1.17
N GLN A 106 6.31 8.91 0.66
CA GLN A 106 6.00 7.55 1.12
C GLN A 106 5.53 6.72 -0.07
N TRP A 107 6.18 5.59 -0.30
CA TRP A 107 5.86 4.74 -1.45
C TRP A 107 4.44 4.16 -1.37
N GLU A 108 4.11 3.55 -0.24
CA GLU A 108 2.78 3.04 0.07
C GLU A 108 2.47 3.31 1.54
N GLY A 109 1.32 3.90 1.82
CA GLY A 109 0.84 4.17 3.16
C GLY A 109 -0.67 4.08 3.24
N ARG A 110 -1.17 3.52 4.34
CA ARG A 110 -2.59 3.46 4.61
C ARG A 110 -2.95 4.54 5.62
N ILE A 111 -3.85 5.44 5.24
CA ILE A 111 -4.47 6.37 6.16
C ILE A 111 -5.49 5.62 7.02
N LEU A 112 -5.53 5.90 8.31
CA LEU A 112 -6.48 5.33 9.24
C LEU A 112 -7.27 6.44 9.92
N TRP A 113 -8.59 6.39 9.83
CA TRP A 113 -9.48 7.23 10.60
C TRP A 113 -10.16 6.41 11.69
N SER A 114 -9.96 6.78 12.93
CA SER A 114 -10.51 6.14 14.10
C SER A 114 -11.25 7.16 14.97
N ASP A 115 -11.82 6.72 16.09
CA ASP A 115 -12.46 7.62 17.07
C ASP A 115 -11.48 8.63 17.70
N ARG A 116 -10.17 8.37 17.58
CA ARG A 116 -9.12 9.28 18.10
C ARG A 116 -8.66 10.30 17.07
N GLY A 117 -9.10 10.21 15.85
CA GLY A 117 -8.69 11.07 14.76
C GLY A 117 -8.07 10.30 13.59
N ILE A 118 -7.37 11.02 12.74
CA ILE A 118 -6.80 10.50 11.51
C ILE A 118 -5.29 10.32 11.69
N SER A 119 -4.79 9.10 11.44
CA SER A 119 -3.38 8.76 11.47
C SER A 119 -2.86 8.54 10.05
N PHE A 120 -1.77 9.20 9.72
CA PHE A 120 -1.07 9.08 8.43
C PHE A 120 0.41 9.43 8.61
N GLY A 121 1.23 9.14 7.63
CA GLY A 121 2.65 9.43 7.75
C GLY A 121 3.36 9.57 6.42
N ALA A 122 4.59 10.05 6.48
CA ALA A 122 5.49 10.13 5.36
C ALA A 122 6.94 10.29 5.82
N ASP A 123 7.87 9.67 5.11
CA ASP A 123 9.30 9.65 5.42
C ASP A 123 9.57 9.19 6.88
N GLN A 124 9.94 10.15 7.71
CA GLN A 124 10.29 9.96 9.12
C GLN A 124 9.23 10.51 10.08
N TRP A 125 8.05 10.89 9.57
CA TRP A 125 7.03 11.53 10.36
C TRP A 125 5.74 10.73 10.38
N GLU A 126 5.20 10.55 11.56
CA GLU A 126 3.83 10.11 11.79
C GLU A 126 3.01 11.31 12.26
N TYR A 127 1.84 11.48 11.68
CA TYR A 127 0.92 12.59 11.93
C TYR A 127 -0.38 12.07 12.52
N GLN A 128 -0.93 12.84 13.45
CA GLN A 128 -2.27 12.61 13.99
C GLN A 128 -3.08 13.88 13.91
N THR A 129 -4.15 13.86 13.14
CA THR A 129 -5.09 14.98 12.99
C THR A 129 -6.34 14.73 13.83
N THR A 130 -6.74 15.74 14.58
CA THR A 130 -7.94 15.76 15.42
C THR A 130 -8.77 17.01 15.09
N GLU A 131 -9.88 17.24 15.82
CA GLU A 131 -10.66 18.48 15.73
C GLU A 131 -9.84 19.74 16.11
N ASN A 132 -8.76 19.56 16.88
CA ASN A 132 -7.93 20.66 17.38
C ASN A 132 -6.69 20.95 16.53
N GLY A 133 -6.51 20.24 15.41
CA GLY A 133 -5.35 20.36 14.54
C GLY A 133 -4.51 19.08 14.45
N THR A 134 -3.36 19.20 13.82
CA THR A 134 -2.44 18.08 13.55
C THR A 134 -1.20 18.17 14.41
N SER A 135 -0.90 17.08 15.10
CA SER A 135 0.38 16.83 15.75
C SER A 135 1.25 15.94 14.89
N SER A 136 2.57 16.01 15.06
CA SER A 136 3.52 15.17 14.35
C SER A 136 4.56 14.59 15.29
N GLN A 137 4.99 13.37 14.99
CA GLN A 137 6.04 12.68 15.71
C GLN A 137 7.11 12.18 14.75
N GLU A 138 8.37 12.44 15.07
CA GLU A 138 9.49 11.95 14.28
C GLU A 138 9.77 10.48 14.61
N ILE A 139 9.77 9.63 13.59
CA ILE A 139 10.22 8.24 13.64
C ILE A 139 11.62 8.20 13.04
N LYS A 140 12.63 8.24 13.90
CA LYS A 140 14.04 8.35 13.46
C LYS A 140 14.52 7.11 12.73
N ASP A 141 15.42 7.35 11.77
CA ASP A 141 16.25 6.35 11.10
C ASP A 141 15.54 5.26 10.32
N TRP A 142 14.30 5.50 9.88
CA TRP A 142 13.53 4.52 9.13
C TRP A 142 12.94 5.09 7.84
N ARG A 143 13.23 4.46 6.71
CA ARG A 143 12.57 4.71 5.43
C ARG A 143 11.69 3.53 5.08
N ALA A 144 10.42 3.67 5.30
CA ALA A 144 9.44 2.63 5.01
C ALA A 144 8.97 2.69 3.57
N SER A 145 8.88 1.51 2.94
CA SER A 145 8.23 1.37 1.63
C SER A 145 6.74 1.06 1.74
N ASN A 146 6.31 0.45 2.84
CA ASN A 146 4.92 0.11 3.11
C ASN A 146 4.62 0.34 4.59
N VAL A 147 3.51 1.02 4.89
CA VAL A 147 3.12 1.35 6.26
C VAL A 147 1.66 1.00 6.48
N GLN A 148 1.40 0.12 7.46
CA GLN A 148 0.07 -0.25 7.93
C GLN A 148 -0.17 0.37 9.30
N ARG A 149 -1.42 0.77 9.57
CA ARG A 149 -1.83 1.39 10.83
C ARG A 149 -3.02 0.68 11.41
N TYR A 150 -2.97 0.44 12.72
CA TYR A 150 -3.99 -0.28 13.46
C TYR A 150 -4.28 0.44 14.78
N GLU A 151 -5.54 0.48 15.17
CA GLU A 151 -5.95 0.92 16.51
C GLU A 151 -6.29 -0.30 17.36
N LEU A 152 -5.76 -0.34 18.58
CA LEU A 152 -6.07 -1.39 19.56
C LEU A 152 -7.27 -0.96 20.41
N SER A 153 -7.96 -1.95 21.01
CA SER A 153 -9.14 -1.72 21.85
C SER A 153 -8.86 -0.83 23.07
N ASP A 154 -7.61 -0.82 23.55
CA ASP A 154 -7.14 0.05 24.62
C ASP A 154 -6.77 1.46 24.14
N GLY A 155 -6.93 1.75 22.85
CA GLY A 155 -6.70 3.04 22.23
C GLY A 155 -5.22 3.36 21.95
N ARG A 156 -4.32 2.38 21.99
CA ARG A 156 -2.98 2.51 21.41
C ARG A 156 -3.03 2.37 19.92
N PHE A 157 -2.09 3.04 19.24
CA PHE A 157 -1.89 2.83 17.81
C PHE A 157 -0.66 1.98 17.56
N ILE A 158 -0.77 1.07 16.61
CA ILE A 158 0.35 0.30 16.08
C ILE A 158 0.62 0.75 14.66
N VAL A 159 1.85 1.15 14.39
CA VAL A 159 2.34 1.46 13.05
C VAL A 159 3.33 0.36 12.67
N VAL A 160 2.99 -0.43 11.68
CA VAL A 160 3.90 -1.44 11.13
C VAL A 160 4.49 -0.93 9.85
N SER A 161 5.79 -0.72 9.85
CA SER A 161 6.54 -0.24 8.70
C SER A 161 7.42 -1.36 8.14
N TYR A 162 7.53 -1.44 6.83
CA TYR A 162 8.40 -2.39 6.15
C TYR A 162 9.45 -1.67 5.33
N SER A 163 10.68 -2.16 5.40
CA SER A 163 11.79 -1.77 4.55
C SER A 163 12.46 -3.02 3.97
N SER A 164 12.73 -3.02 2.66
CA SER A 164 13.41 -4.14 1.98
C SER A 164 14.75 -4.51 2.60
N ASP A 165 15.45 -3.51 3.16
CA ASP A 165 16.80 -3.68 3.68
C ASP A 165 16.83 -4.02 5.18
N LEU A 166 15.80 -3.59 5.92
CA LEU A 166 15.78 -3.63 7.38
C LEU A 166 14.69 -4.56 7.97
N GLY A 167 13.73 -5.01 7.12
CA GLY A 167 12.61 -5.84 7.55
C GLY A 167 11.46 -5.03 8.15
N TYR A 168 10.80 -5.57 9.17
CA TYR A 168 9.69 -4.92 9.86
C TYR A 168 10.17 -4.05 11.03
N ARG A 169 9.51 -2.91 11.18
CA ARG A 169 9.50 -2.11 12.39
C ARG A 169 8.07 -1.96 12.87
N VAL A 170 7.87 -2.14 14.17
CA VAL A 170 6.59 -1.93 14.84
C VAL A 170 6.76 -0.81 15.85
N ASP A 171 6.06 0.27 15.63
CA ASP A 171 5.98 1.41 16.53
C ASP A 171 4.66 1.33 17.29
N THR A 172 4.73 1.26 18.61
CA THR A 172 3.55 1.35 19.49
C THR A 172 3.46 2.78 19.98
N ILE A 173 2.39 3.47 19.63
CA ILE A 173 2.10 4.84 20.07
C ILE A 173 1.11 4.75 21.23
N GLU A 174 1.56 5.09 22.41
CA GLU A 174 0.77 5.08 23.64
C GLU A 174 -0.25 6.23 23.64
N ARG A 175 -1.22 6.19 24.55
CA ARG A 175 -2.24 7.25 24.67
C ARG A 175 -1.67 8.62 25.04
N ASP A 176 -0.54 8.66 25.72
CA ASP A 176 0.17 9.88 26.10
C ASP A 176 1.08 10.42 24.99
N GLY A 177 1.12 9.73 23.82
CA GLY A 177 1.96 10.06 22.68
C GLY A 177 3.38 9.52 22.77
N SER A 178 3.75 8.81 23.83
CA SER A 178 5.06 8.13 23.88
C SER A 178 5.11 6.99 22.86
N VAL A 179 6.30 6.73 22.29
CA VAL A 179 6.50 5.69 21.29
C VAL A 179 7.55 4.70 21.73
N THR A 180 7.19 3.43 21.61
CA THR A 180 8.11 2.32 21.73
C THR A 180 8.28 1.67 20.36
N SER A 181 9.53 1.48 19.94
CA SER A 181 9.84 0.92 18.61
C SER A 181 10.63 -0.37 18.74
N VAL A 182 10.26 -1.36 17.96
CA VAL A 182 10.99 -2.63 17.86
C VAL A 182 11.13 -3.00 16.39
N SER A 183 12.35 -3.39 15.98
CA SER A 183 12.63 -3.82 14.60
C SER A 183 12.89 -5.31 14.56
N THR A 184 12.40 -5.97 13.53
CA THR A 184 12.62 -7.40 13.28
C THR A 184 13.14 -7.58 11.89
N PRO A 185 14.35 -8.10 11.67
CA PRO A 185 14.82 -8.49 10.35
C PRO A 185 13.93 -9.58 9.78
N GLY A 186 13.52 -9.39 8.55
CA GLY A 186 12.66 -10.32 7.84
C GLY A 186 12.10 -9.68 6.58
N THR A 187 11.58 -10.48 5.70
CA THR A 187 10.96 -10.00 4.49
C THR A 187 9.46 -9.82 4.68
N ARG A 188 8.86 -9.16 3.70
CA ARG A 188 7.45 -8.81 3.65
C ARG A 188 6.58 -10.06 3.72
N GLY A 189 5.70 -10.13 4.71
CA GLY A 189 4.59 -11.07 4.80
C GLY A 189 3.25 -10.34 4.81
N ASP A 190 2.19 -11.11 4.79
CA ASP A 190 0.83 -10.60 4.91
C ASP A 190 0.59 -10.14 6.35
N ILE A 191 0.03 -8.95 6.53
CA ILE A 191 -0.19 -8.35 7.85
C ILE A 191 -1.67 -8.03 8.02
N GLY A 192 -2.24 -8.46 9.14
CA GLY A 192 -3.62 -8.16 9.49
C GLY A 192 -3.80 -8.03 10.98
N GLN A 193 -4.97 -7.55 11.38
CA GLN A 193 -5.37 -7.40 12.78
C GLN A 193 -6.39 -8.46 13.16
N CYS A 194 -6.21 -9.04 14.35
CA CYS A 194 -7.18 -9.93 14.98
C CYS A 194 -7.37 -9.53 16.45
N GLY A 195 -8.42 -8.76 16.74
CA GLY A 195 -8.57 -8.09 18.02
C GLY A 195 -7.40 -7.15 18.28
N ASP A 196 -6.73 -7.31 19.41
CA ASP A 196 -5.54 -6.50 19.74
C ASP A 196 -4.22 -7.13 19.24
N ARG A 197 -4.29 -8.21 18.47
CA ARG A 197 -3.11 -8.85 17.90
C ARG A 197 -2.87 -8.37 16.47
N ILE A 198 -1.68 -7.91 16.22
CA ILE A 198 -1.17 -7.63 14.87
C ILE A 198 -0.35 -8.84 14.43
N LEU A 199 -0.85 -9.52 13.43
CA LEU A 199 -0.33 -10.80 12.96
C LEU A 199 0.34 -10.64 11.61
N SER A 200 1.34 -11.46 11.34
CA SER A 200 1.91 -11.59 10.00
C SER A 200 2.07 -13.07 9.65
N ILE A 201 1.80 -13.40 8.39
CA ILE A 201 2.07 -14.72 7.82
C ILE A 201 3.27 -14.59 6.91
N VAL A 202 4.29 -15.36 7.19
CA VAL A 202 5.58 -15.32 6.49
C VAL A 202 6.10 -16.72 6.22
N ASP A 203 7.03 -16.84 5.30
CA ASP A 203 7.72 -18.10 5.03
C ASP A 203 9.01 -18.17 5.83
N THR A 204 9.45 -19.37 6.21
CA THR A 204 10.71 -19.58 6.92
C THR A 204 11.94 -19.14 6.14
N GLU A 205 11.89 -19.09 4.82
CA GLU A 205 12.96 -18.54 3.98
C GLU A 205 13.20 -17.05 4.32
N GLN A 206 12.16 -16.39 4.73
CA GLN A 206 12.12 -14.97 5.07
C GLN A 206 12.44 -14.70 6.56
N LEU A 207 12.45 -15.71 7.42
CA LEU A 207 12.64 -15.59 8.85
C LEU A 207 14.03 -16.01 9.29
N SER A 208 15.06 -15.20 9.02
CA SER A 208 16.45 -15.57 9.33
C SER A 208 16.71 -15.89 10.80
N ARG A 209 16.04 -15.21 11.76
CA ARG A 209 16.24 -15.39 13.19
C ARG A 209 15.33 -16.42 13.84
N MET A 210 14.13 -16.64 13.29
CA MET A 210 13.12 -17.53 13.86
C MET A 210 13.05 -18.88 13.12
N LYS A 211 13.88 -19.07 12.10
CA LYS A 211 13.84 -20.29 11.28
C LYS A 211 14.00 -21.57 12.12
N SER A 212 14.99 -21.62 13.01
CA SER A 212 15.22 -22.77 13.87
C SER A 212 14.05 -23.02 14.83
N GLU A 213 13.53 -21.96 15.46
CA GLU A 213 12.37 -22.03 16.35
C GLU A 213 11.13 -22.56 15.64
N ALA A 214 10.86 -22.09 14.41
CA ALA A 214 9.74 -22.57 13.61
C ALA A 214 9.86 -24.07 13.28
N PHE A 215 11.03 -24.56 12.90
CA PHE A 215 11.24 -25.98 12.65
C PHE A 215 11.18 -26.83 13.91
N GLU A 216 11.67 -26.34 15.07
CA GLU A 216 11.52 -27.00 16.35
C GLU A 216 10.04 -27.10 16.79
N ALA A 217 9.27 -26.01 16.60
CA ALA A 217 7.85 -25.99 16.87
C ALA A 217 7.08 -26.99 15.97
N TYR A 218 7.42 -27.02 14.68
CA TYR A 218 6.83 -27.98 13.76
C TYR A 218 7.17 -29.43 14.14
N ALA A 219 8.41 -29.73 14.48
CA ALA A 219 8.83 -31.07 14.92
C ALA A 219 8.09 -31.50 16.20
N ALA A 220 7.89 -30.58 17.14
CA ALA A 220 7.12 -30.85 18.35
C ALA A 220 5.64 -31.12 18.06
N GLN A 221 5.03 -30.36 17.13
CA GLN A 221 3.63 -30.51 16.72
C GLN A 221 3.41 -31.83 15.92
N SER A 222 4.34 -32.21 15.05
CA SER A 222 4.25 -33.42 14.21
C SER A 222 4.65 -34.71 14.91
N GLY A 223 5.04 -34.67 16.19
CA GLY A 223 5.48 -35.84 16.94
C GLY A 223 6.89 -36.35 16.60
N GLY A 224 7.64 -35.62 15.79
CA GLY A 224 9.03 -35.93 15.46
C GLY A 224 9.27 -37.05 14.45
N ASP A 225 8.24 -37.77 14.02
CA ASP A 225 8.33 -38.96 13.17
C ASP A 225 8.14 -38.68 11.66
N GLY A 226 7.94 -37.41 11.28
CA GLY A 226 7.66 -36.97 9.91
C GLY A 226 8.91 -36.54 9.14
N GLU A 227 8.84 -36.62 7.81
CA GLU A 227 9.80 -35.97 6.93
C GLU A 227 9.75 -34.45 7.17
N GLN A 228 10.90 -33.86 7.44
CA GLN A 228 10.98 -32.41 7.70
C GLN A 228 10.75 -31.67 6.38
N PRO A 229 9.73 -30.79 6.29
CA PRO A 229 9.51 -30.01 5.09
C PRO A 229 10.68 -29.05 4.83
N GLU A 230 10.92 -28.73 3.57
CA GLU A 230 11.97 -27.77 3.20
C GLU A 230 11.66 -26.36 3.68
N GLU A 231 10.37 -25.99 3.65
CA GLU A 231 9.87 -24.67 4.03
C GLU A 231 8.59 -24.77 4.84
N LEU A 232 8.40 -23.79 5.74
CA LEU A 232 7.20 -23.65 6.54
C LEU A 232 6.56 -22.29 6.28
N SER A 233 5.23 -22.23 6.28
CA SER A 233 4.47 -21.03 6.52
C SER A 233 4.32 -20.84 8.03
N VAL A 234 4.46 -19.60 8.49
CA VAL A 234 4.58 -19.27 9.91
C VAL A 234 3.66 -18.09 10.23
N VAL A 235 2.86 -18.20 11.29
CA VAL A 235 2.10 -17.09 11.85
C VAL A 235 2.87 -16.52 13.03
N ILE A 236 3.13 -15.21 12.99
CA ILE A 236 3.81 -14.48 14.06
C ILE A 236 2.96 -13.31 14.55
N GLN A 237 3.04 -13.01 15.85
CA GLN A 237 2.44 -11.81 16.42
C GLN A 237 3.51 -10.72 16.52
N LEU A 238 3.25 -9.59 15.85
CA LEU A 238 4.21 -8.51 15.72
C LEU A 238 4.25 -7.55 16.92
N ASN A 239 3.15 -7.39 17.63
CA ASN A 239 3.01 -6.46 18.75
C ASN A 239 3.16 -7.12 20.14
N ASP A 240 3.47 -8.42 20.19
CA ASP A 240 3.84 -9.15 21.41
C ASP A 240 5.20 -9.80 21.15
N ARG A 241 6.23 -9.24 21.75
CA ARG A 241 7.62 -9.56 21.44
C ARG A 241 8.45 -9.84 22.68
N ASP A 242 9.31 -10.80 22.57
CA ASP A 242 10.40 -11.00 23.51
C ASP A 242 11.69 -10.41 22.92
N GLY A 243 12.01 -9.20 23.35
CA GLY A 243 13.10 -8.42 22.78
C GLY A 243 12.83 -8.03 21.31
N ASP A 244 13.74 -8.43 20.41
CA ASP A 244 13.64 -8.17 18.94
C ASP A 244 12.88 -9.27 18.19
N THR A 245 12.41 -10.31 18.89
CA THR A 245 11.79 -11.49 18.25
C THR A 245 10.28 -11.46 18.40
N PRO A 246 9.51 -11.49 17.30
CA PRO A 246 8.06 -11.64 17.36
C PRO A 246 7.69 -12.97 18.01
N ARG A 247 6.47 -13.05 18.54
CA ARG A 247 5.95 -14.30 19.10
C ARG A 247 5.47 -15.23 17.99
N LEU A 248 5.99 -16.46 17.99
CA LEU A 248 5.53 -17.53 17.13
C LEU A 248 4.17 -18.06 17.62
N LEU A 249 3.17 -18.15 16.72
CA LEU A 249 1.83 -18.62 17.04
C LEU A 249 1.42 -19.89 16.29
N GLY A 250 1.97 -20.12 15.09
CA GLY A 250 1.62 -21.29 14.31
C GLY A 250 2.64 -21.60 13.23
N VAL A 251 2.75 -22.88 12.90
CA VAL A 251 3.65 -23.38 11.85
C VAL A 251 2.94 -24.48 11.05
N ALA A 252 3.12 -24.48 9.74
CA ALA A 252 2.65 -25.55 8.87
C ALA A 252 3.56 -25.70 7.65
N PRO A 253 3.66 -26.87 7.01
CA PRO A 253 4.38 -27.04 5.77
C PRO A 253 3.89 -26.05 4.71
N MET A 254 4.81 -25.45 3.96
CA MET A 254 4.41 -24.63 2.83
C MET A 254 3.64 -25.47 1.81
N ILE A 255 2.62 -24.90 1.18
CA ILE A 255 1.83 -25.56 0.15
C ILE A 255 2.18 -24.92 -1.19
N ASP A 256 2.65 -25.74 -2.13
CA ASP A 256 2.96 -25.28 -3.47
C ASP A 256 1.75 -24.69 -4.17
N GLY A 257 1.92 -23.51 -4.76
CA GLY A 257 0.85 -22.83 -5.47
C GLY A 257 -0.22 -22.16 -4.59
N LEU A 258 -0.10 -22.23 -3.26
CA LEU A 258 -0.95 -21.45 -2.35
C LEU A 258 -0.43 -20.02 -2.30
N VAL A 259 -1.32 -19.07 -2.60
CA VAL A 259 -1.06 -17.64 -2.53
C VAL A 259 -2.08 -17.05 -1.56
N SER A 260 -1.61 -16.63 -0.40
CA SER A 260 -2.45 -16.01 0.61
C SER A 260 -2.84 -14.60 0.19
N GLY A 261 -4.04 -14.20 0.56
CA GLY A 261 -4.50 -12.82 0.40
C GLY A 261 -3.85 -11.90 1.42
N GLN A 262 -3.62 -10.68 1.03
CA GLN A 262 -2.91 -9.70 1.84
C GLN A 262 -3.90 -8.72 2.49
N ARG A 263 -3.80 -8.45 3.77
CA ARG A 263 -4.25 -7.28 4.53
C ARG A 263 -5.31 -7.46 5.60
N GLU A 264 -6.29 -8.35 5.49
CA GLU A 264 -7.29 -8.44 6.56
C GLU A 264 -7.64 -9.90 6.84
N PHE A 265 -7.73 -10.23 8.12
CA PHE A 265 -8.07 -11.57 8.57
C PHE A 265 -9.50 -11.58 9.11
N ALA A 266 -10.27 -12.59 8.75
CA ALA A 266 -11.46 -12.93 9.54
C ALA A 266 -11.00 -13.54 10.86
N CYS A 267 -11.60 -13.12 11.99
CA CYS A 267 -11.18 -13.53 13.32
C CYS A 267 -12.35 -14.03 14.15
N GLU A 268 -12.21 -15.22 14.69
CA GLU A 268 -13.14 -15.76 15.68
C GLU A 268 -12.34 -16.35 16.86
N GLY A 269 -12.19 -15.57 17.93
CA GLY A 269 -11.36 -15.95 19.09
C GLY A 269 -9.90 -16.13 18.72
N ASP A 270 -9.39 -17.34 18.83
CA ASP A 270 -8.01 -17.70 18.46
C ASP A 270 -7.90 -18.26 17.04
N VAL A 271 -8.94 -18.15 16.24
CA VAL A 271 -8.92 -18.63 14.84
C VAL A 271 -8.88 -17.45 13.89
N ILE A 272 -7.88 -17.44 12.99
CA ILE A 272 -7.86 -16.53 11.85
C ILE A 272 -8.17 -17.30 10.56
N THR A 273 -8.86 -16.65 9.65
CA THR A 273 -9.19 -17.22 8.34
C THR A 273 -8.91 -16.18 7.25
N ILE A 274 -8.26 -16.62 6.19
CA ILE A 274 -7.78 -15.78 5.11
C ILE A 274 -8.23 -16.40 3.79
N PRO A 275 -8.94 -15.67 2.94
CA PRO A 275 -9.15 -16.09 1.56
C PRO A 275 -7.81 -16.16 0.84
N SER A 276 -7.58 -17.27 0.18
CA SER A 276 -6.33 -17.56 -0.54
C SER A 276 -6.64 -18.21 -1.87
N VAL A 277 -5.66 -18.29 -2.76
CA VAL A 277 -5.80 -18.98 -4.05
C VAL A 277 -4.85 -20.13 -4.15
N GLN A 278 -5.38 -21.27 -4.50
CA GLN A 278 -4.62 -22.45 -4.85
C GLN A 278 -4.47 -22.54 -6.38
N THR A 279 -3.25 -22.42 -6.87
CA THR A 279 -2.90 -22.63 -8.27
C THR A 279 -2.38 -24.06 -8.48
N GLY A 280 -2.48 -24.58 -9.71
CA GLY A 280 -2.03 -25.96 -10.03
C GLY A 280 -0.52 -26.11 -10.23
N GLY A 281 0.28 -25.06 -10.05
CA GLY A 281 1.72 -25.05 -10.33
C GLY A 281 2.59 -24.74 -9.12
N PRO A 282 3.91 -24.97 -9.20
CA PRO A 282 4.82 -24.57 -8.15
C PRO A 282 4.74 -23.07 -7.94
N ARG A 283 4.92 -22.64 -6.68
CA ARG A 283 4.94 -21.23 -6.31
C ARG A 283 5.94 -20.47 -7.17
N VAL A 284 5.45 -19.84 -8.20
CA VAL A 284 6.25 -18.92 -8.98
C VAL A 284 6.11 -17.55 -8.33
N VAL A 285 7.09 -17.15 -7.54
CA VAL A 285 7.32 -15.77 -7.17
C VAL A 285 7.70 -15.00 -8.44
N ARG A 286 6.75 -14.83 -9.34
CA ARG A 286 6.86 -13.92 -10.48
C ARG A 286 5.67 -12.98 -10.45
N VAL A 287 5.93 -11.86 -9.84
CA VAL A 287 5.03 -10.72 -9.74
C VAL A 287 4.67 -10.10 -11.10
N MET A 288 5.20 -10.60 -12.21
CA MET A 288 4.92 -10.06 -13.55
C MET A 288 5.09 -11.16 -14.60
N ALA A 289 4.05 -11.91 -14.88
CA ALA A 289 3.96 -12.63 -16.14
C ALA A 289 2.60 -12.31 -16.76
N ASP A 290 2.66 -11.72 -17.94
CA ASP A 290 1.54 -11.48 -18.83
C ASP A 290 0.88 -12.80 -19.23
N GLY A 291 -0.14 -13.23 -18.52
CA GLY A 291 -0.86 -14.45 -18.87
C GLY A 291 -1.65 -14.97 -17.67
N GLY A 292 -2.92 -14.58 -17.57
CA GLY A 292 -3.81 -14.87 -16.47
C GLY A 292 -3.87 -16.33 -16.05
N GLU A 293 -3.15 -16.68 -14.99
CA GLU A 293 -3.26 -17.99 -14.37
C GLU A 293 -4.54 -18.02 -13.54
N THR A 294 -5.41 -18.99 -13.78
CA THR A 294 -6.58 -19.23 -12.96
C THR A 294 -6.19 -20.14 -11.79
N GLY A 295 -6.76 -19.86 -10.64
CA GLY A 295 -6.67 -20.71 -9.46
C GLY A 295 -8.04 -20.90 -8.83
N THR A 296 -8.13 -21.78 -7.87
CA THR A 296 -9.34 -22.00 -7.07
C THR A 296 -9.23 -21.27 -5.73
N MET A 297 -10.31 -20.64 -5.32
CA MET A 297 -10.39 -20.00 -4.01
C MET A 297 -10.41 -21.04 -2.90
N VAL A 298 -9.63 -20.79 -1.86
CA VAL A 298 -9.61 -21.57 -0.62
C VAL A 298 -9.62 -20.65 0.58
N LEU A 299 -10.04 -21.13 1.73
CA LEU A 299 -9.83 -20.47 3.01
C LEU A 299 -8.63 -21.13 3.69
N GLU A 300 -7.63 -20.34 4.00
CA GLU A 300 -6.52 -20.73 4.85
C GLU A 300 -6.89 -20.37 6.29
N ARG A 301 -7.11 -21.39 7.11
CA ARG A 301 -7.56 -21.24 8.49
C ARG A 301 -6.48 -21.67 9.45
N TRP A 302 -6.11 -20.79 10.39
CA TRP A 302 -5.14 -21.04 11.42
C TRP A 302 -5.79 -20.99 12.81
N ASP A 303 -5.59 -22.03 13.59
CA ASP A 303 -5.90 -22.05 15.01
C ASP A 303 -4.64 -21.58 15.77
N LEU A 304 -4.69 -20.37 16.32
CA LEU A 304 -3.53 -19.77 17.00
C LEU A 304 -3.29 -20.38 18.41
N ALA A 305 -4.24 -21.14 18.96
CA ALA A 305 -4.06 -21.82 20.23
C ALA A 305 -3.29 -23.14 20.06
N THR A 306 -3.49 -23.84 18.95
CA THR A 306 -2.79 -25.10 18.62
C THR A 306 -1.64 -24.92 17.65
N GLY A 307 -1.62 -23.82 16.90
CA GLY A 307 -0.66 -23.54 15.83
C GLY A 307 -0.95 -24.29 14.52
N GLU A 308 -2.11 -24.95 14.43
CA GLU A 308 -2.46 -25.79 13.27
C GLU A 308 -3.10 -24.99 12.14
N ARG A 309 -2.81 -25.40 10.89
CA ARG A 309 -3.42 -24.87 9.68
C ARG A 309 -4.35 -25.87 9.02
N THR A 310 -5.50 -25.39 8.54
CA THR A 310 -6.45 -26.14 7.72
C THR A 310 -6.74 -25.37 6.45
N ILE A 311 -6.81 -26.05 5.32
CA ILE A 311 -7.24 -25.50 4.03
C ILE A 311 -8.66 -25.99 3.73
N ILE A 312 -9.57 -25.05 3.51
CA ILE A 312 -10.98 -25.32 3.22
C ILE A 312 -11.24 -24.86 1.78
N PRO A 313 -11.58 -25.77 0.85
CA PRO A 313 -11.98 -25.38 -0.50
C PRO A 313 -13.21 -24.47 -0.48
N VAL A 314 -13.18 -23.39 -1.27
CA VAL A 314 -14.37 -22.56 -1.45
C VAL A 314 -15.14 -23.06 -2.67
N VAL A 315 -16.40 -23.44 -2.41
CA VAL A 315 -17.30 -24.03 -3.43
C VAL A 315 -18.60 -23.25 -3.52
N ASP A 316 -19.21 -23.25 -4.70
CA ASP A 316 -20.52 -22.66 -4.95
C ASP A 316 -21.66 -23.56 -4.37
N GLU A 317 -22.91 -23.17 -4.58
CA GLU A 317 -24.09 -23.94 -4.14
C GLU A 317 -24.18 -25.32 -4.83
N GLN A 318 -23.55 -25.50 -5.96
CA GLN A 318 -23.50 -26.74 -6.73
C GLN A 318 -22.26 -27.59 -6.43
N GLU A 319 -21.49 -27.24 -5.41
CA GLU A 319 -20.23 -27.90 -5.01
C GLU A 319 -19.08 -27.74 -6.04
N ASN A 320 -19.19 -26.81 -6.97
CA ASN A 320 -18.07 -26.52 -7.88
C ASN A 320 -17.10 -25.55 -7.20
N PRO A 321 -15.77 -25.75 -7.37
CA PRO A 321 -14.78 -24.81 -6.90
C PRO A 321 -15.00 -23.41 -7.51
N ILE A 322 -14.85 -22.36 -6.71
CA ILE A 322 -14.89 -21.00 -7.23
C ILE A 322 -13.53 -20.69 -7.86
N GLU A 323 -13.53 -20.55 -9.17
CA GLU A 323 -12.36 -20.14 -9.93
C GLU A 323 -12.19 -18.62 -9.87
N VAL A 324 -10.96 -18.17 -9.67
CA VAL A 324 -10.59 -16.76 -9.63
C VAL A 324 -9.39 -16.52 -10.53
N ASN A 325 -9.39 -15.38 -11.18
CA ASN A 325 -8.24 -14.95 -11.97
C ASN A 325 -7.18 -14.39 -11.02
N ARG A 326 -6.00 -15.03 -10.97
CA ARG A 326 -4.88 -14.66 -10.11
C ARG A 326 -4.45 -13.20 -10.28
N ASP A 327 -4.44 -12.69 -11.51
CA ASP A 327 -3.93 -11.35 -11.80
C ASP A 327 -4.90 -10.24 -11.35
N ARG A 328 -6.17 -10.58 -11.08
CA ARG A 328 -7.21 -9.61 -10.71
C ARG A 328 -7.65 -9.71 -9.25
N SER A 329 -7.29 -10.79 -8.56
CA SER A 329 -8.14 -11.18 -7.46
C SER A 329 -7.56 -11.09 -6.06
N ILE A 330 -6.23 -11.07 -5.83
CA ILE A 330 -5.82 -11.57 -4.52
C ILE A 330 -4.82 -10.74 -3.77
N PHE A 331 -3.94 -10.01 -4.40
CA PHE A 331 -2.82 -9.43 -3.66
C PHE A 331 -3.18 -8.25 -2.74
N ASP A 332 -4.36 -7.68 -2.88
CA ASP A 332 -4.78 -6.50 -2.12
C ASP A 332 -6.30 -6.49 -1.92
N TYR A 333 -6.87 -7.49 -1.24
CA TYR A 333 -8.29 -7.44 -0.92
C TYR A 333 -8.55 -6.73 0.40
N GLN A 334 -9.74 -6.18 0.51
CA GLN A 334 -10.31 -5.71 1.76
C GLN A 334 -11.54 -6.54 2.08
N GLY A 335 -11.68 -6.91 3.33
CA GLY A 335 -12.76 -7.76 3.77
C GLY A 335 -13.27 -7.39 5.14
N ILE A 336 -14.47 -7.89 5.44
CA ILE A 336 -15.13 -7.74 6.73
C ILE A 336 -15.87 -9.00 7.08
N GLN A 337 -15.79 -9.39 8.33
CA GLN A 337 -16.58 -10.49 8.87
C GLN A 337 -17.92 -9.96 9.36
N VAL A 338 -19.01 -10.58 8.87
CA VAL A 338 -20.38 -10.29 9.29
C VAL A 338 -21.03 -11.61 9.75
N GLY A 339 -21.03 -11.88 11.04
CA GLY A 339 -21.41 -13.18 11.58
C GLY A 339 -20.46 -14.28 11.13
N ASP A 340 -21.00 -15.37 10.58
CA ASP A 340 -20.21 -16.50 10.05
C ASP A 340 -19.75 -16.28 8.61
N GLU A 341 -20.09 -15.15 7.97
CA GLU A 341 -19.77 -14.85 6.60
C GLU A 341 -18.61 -13.84 6.52
N TYR A 342 -17.63 -14.11 5.67
CA TYR A 342 -16.59 -13.16 5.29
C TYR A 342 -16.88 -12.58 3.92
N ARG A 343 -17.04 -11.26 3.85
CA ARG A 343 -17.30 -10.51 2.64
C ARG A 343 -16.08 -9.71 2.28
N PHE A 344 -15.63 -9.81 1.04
CA PHE A 344 -14.44 -9.11 0.61
C PHE A 344 -14.53 -8.69 -0.86
N ILE A 345 -13.69 -7.72 -1.20
CA ILE A 345 -13.49 -7.25 -2.56
C ILE A 345 -12.01 -7.35 -2.93
N SER A 346 -11.72 -7.92 -4.09
CA SER A 346 -10.37 -8.02 -4.62
C SER A 346 -9.87 -6.68 -5.17
N GLU A 347 -8.56 -6.52 -5.36
CA GLU A 347 -7.99 -5.35 -6.05
C GLU A 347 -8.61 -5.15 -7.44
N GLY A 348 -8.95 -6.24 -8.11
CA GLY A 348 -9.62 -6.21 -9.43
C GLY A 348 -11.08 -5.78 -9.40
N GLY A 349 -11.65 -5.58 -8.20
CA GLY A 349 -13.03 -5.16 -8.01
C GLY A 349 -14.07 -6.28 -7.96
N ASP A 350 -13.65 -7.54 -7.92
CA ASP A 350 -14.55 -8.67 -7.79
C ASP A 350 -14.89 -8.89 -6.31
N ALA A 351 -16.19 -8.89 -6.00
CA ALA A 351 -16.72 -9.04 -4.64
C ALA A 351 -17.27 -10.44 -4.42
N PHE A 352 -16.95 -10.99 -3.26
CA PHE A 352 -17.32 -12.34 -2.83
C PHE A 352 -17.85 -12.33 -1.41
N ALA A 353 -18.65 -13.35 -1.10
CA ALA A 353 -19.02 -13.70 0.26
C ALA A 353 -18.76 -15.19 0.46
N VAL A 354 -18.16 -15.56 1.59
CA VAL A 354 -17.80 -16.95 1.91
C VAL A 354 -18.20 -17.24 3.35
N ASP A 355 -18.94 -18.32 3.55
CA ASP A 355 -19.21 -18.87 4.87
C ASP A 355 -17.95 -19.48 5.45
N LEU A 356 -17.49 -18.98 6.59
CA LEU A 356 -16.21 -19.33 7.20
C LEU A 356 -16.15 -20.76 7.76
N ARG A 357 -17.32 -21.39 8.01
CA ARG A 357 -17.37 -22.74 8.56
C ARG A 357 -17.43 -23.81 7.47
N SER A 358 -18.26 -23.57 6.46
CA SER A 358 -18.51 -24.56 5.41
C SER A 358 -17.65 -24.38 4.16
N GLY A 359 -17.04 -23.20 3.96
CA GLY A 359 -16.39 -22.86 2.71
C GLY A 359 -17.36 -22.59 1.55
N ARG A 360 -18.68 -22.49 1.82
CA ARG A 360 -19.64 -22.12 0.76
C ARG A 360 -19.48 -20.67 0.41
N GLY A 361 -19.17 -20.41 -0.85
CA GLY A 361 -18.91 -19.09 -1.38
C GLY A 361 -19.85 -18.71 -2.51
N ARG A 362 -20.00 -17.42 -2.73
CA ARG A 362 -20.71 -16.87 -3.89
C ARG A 362 -20.07 -15.60 -4.36
N TYR A 363 -20.04 -15.44 -5.67
CA TYR A 363 -19.73 -14.17 -6.30
C TYR A 363 -20.91 -13.22 -6.11
N LEU A 364 -20.62 -11.97 -5.74
CA LEU A 364 -21.64 -10.96 -5.49
C LEU A 364 -21.78 -10.00 -6.68
N PHE A 365 -20.69 -9.35 -7.06
CA PHE A 365 -20.64 -8.39 -8.15
C PHE A 365 -19.20 -8.06 -8.53
N SER A 366 -19.03 -7.35 -9.65
CA SER A 366 -17.77 -6.68 -9.99
C SER A 366 -17.99 -5.18 -10.13
N TYR A 367 -17.02 -4.42 -9.65
CA TYR A 367 -16.83 -3.05 -10.11
C TYR A 367 -16.17 -3.12 -11.49
N SER A 368 -16.96 -2.97 -12.52
CA SER A 368 -16.48 -2.98 -13.92
C SER A 368 -15.80 -1.67 -14.30
N GLY A 369 -14.70 -1.38 -13.65
CA GLY A 369 -13.77 -0.34 -14.07
C GLY A 369 -12.79 -0.96 -15.07
N THR A 370 -13.10 -0.96 -16.33
CA THR A 370 -12.29 -1.49 -17.44
C THR A 370 -11.00 -0.72 -17.70
N ARG A 371 -10.34 -0.15 -16.70
CA ARG A 371 -9.22 0.75 -16.98
C ARG A 371 -7.96 0.31 -16.27
N ILE A 372 -7.15 -0.36 -17.05
CA ILE A 372 -5.82 -0.92 -16.74
C ILE A 372 -4.85 0.06 -16.06
N ASN A 373 -5.16 1.37 -16.02
CA ASN A 373 -4.24 2.40 -15.50
C ASN A 373 -4.80 3.25 -14.35
N GLN A 374 -5.97 2.94 -13.81
CA GLN A 374 -6.56 3.69 -12.68
C GLN A 374 -7.03 2.68 -11.65
N ARG A 375 -6.23 2.47 -10.62
CA ARG A 375 -6.60 1.62 -9.50
C ARG A 375 -7.72 2.32 -8.73
N MET A 376 -8.87 1.67 -8.64
CA MET A 376 -9.84 1.95 -7.62
C MET A 376 -9.26 1.55 -6.27
N VAL A 377 -9.52 2.34 -5.25
CA VAL A 377 -9.21 1.98 -3.88
C VAL A 377 -10.53 1.71 -3.18
N TYR A 378 -10.57 0.66 -2.38
CA TYR A 378 -11.79 0.21 -1.74
C TYR A 378 -11.70 0.37 -0.22
N GLN A 379 -12.84 0.58 0.41
CA GLN A 379 -13.06 0.39 1.83
C GLN A 379 -14.38 -0.36 2.02
N VAL A 380 -14.34 -1.41 2.82
CA VAL A 380 -15.51 -2.24 3.10
C VAL A 380 -16.19 -1.81 4.39
N SER A 381 -17.49 -2.05 4.46
CA SER A 381 -18.33 -1.87 5.64
C SER A 381 -19.27 -3.08 5.80
N GLU A 382 -19.95 -3.19 6.91
CA GLU A 382 -20.95 -4.26 7.12
C GLU A 382 -22.04 -4.25 6.03
N THR A 383 -22.38 -3.10 5.48
CA THR A 383 -23.49 -2.90 4.55
C THR A 383 -23.09 -2.94 3.08
N GLY A 384 -21.82 -2.66 2.75
CA GLY A 384 -21.38 -2.60 1.35
C GLY A 384 -19.94 -2.15 1.18
N VAL A 385 -19.60 -1.81 -0.04
CA VAL A 385 -18.26 -1.40 -0.47
C VAL A 385 -18.30 0.05 -0.93
N TYR A 386 -17.37 0.83 -0.41
CA TYR A 386 -17.03 2.15 -0.92
C TYR A 386 -15.85 2.02 -1.87
N ALA A 387 -15.92 2.69 -3.01
CA ALA A 387 -14.85 2.74 -4.00
C ALA A 387 -14.50 4.19 -4.30
N LEU A 388 -13.22 4.52 -4.22
CA LEU A 388 -12.70 5.84 -4.60
C LEU A 388 -11.96 5.73 -5.93
N GLU A 389 -12.44 6.46 -6.93
CA GLU A 389 -11.96 6.42 -8.31
C GLU A 389 -11.59 7.82 -8.81
N GLY A 390 -10.44 7.94 -9.45
CA GLY A 390 -10.11 9.12 -10.25
C GLY A 390 -10.61 8.93 -11.69
N ARG A 391 -11.57 9.75 -12.15
CA ARG A 391 -12.14 9.73 -13.50
C ARG A 391 -11.52 10.83 -14.35
N ARG A 392 -10.53 10.47 -15.16
CA ARG A 392 -9.78 11.43 -15.97
C ARG A 392 -10.64 12.10 -17.02
N GLU A 393 -11.58 11.38 -17.61
CA GLU A 393 -12.45 11.91 -18.68
C GLU A 393 -13.36 13.02 -18.18
N ASP A 394 -13.86 12.85 -16.96
CA ASP A 394 -14.77 13.81 -16.32
C ASP A 394 -14.02 14.83 -15.46
N HIS A 395 -12.69 14.67 -15.34
CA HIS A 395 -11.82 15.47 -14.47
C HIS A 395 -12.34 15.56 -13.03
N ASN A 396 -12.68 14.41 -12.46
CA ASN A 396 -13.14 14.33 -11.07
C ASN A 396 -12.53 13.13 -10.32
N VAL A 397 -12.67 13.15 -8.99
CA VAL A 397 -12.48 12.01 -8.11
C VAL A 397 -13.83 11.72 -7.47
N THR A 398 -14.29 10.48 -7.56
CA THR A 398 -15.63 10.12 -7.08
C THR A 398 -15.54 9.02 -6.04
N LEU A 399 -16.18 9.25 -4.89
CA LEU A 399 -16.50 8.20 -3.93
C LEU A 399 -17.86 7.63 -4.30
N SER A 400 -17.92 6.33 -4.47
CA SER A 400 -19.13 5.61 -4.79
C SER A 400 -19.38 4.49 -3.77
N TYR A 401 -20.62 4.02 -3.70
CA TYR A 401 -21.05 2.96 -2.80
C TYR A 401 -21.84 1.91 -3.54
N ARG A 402 -21.64 0.64 -3.17
CA ARG A 402 -22.44 -0.50 -3.63
C ARG A 402 -22.74 -1.44 -2.48
N PRO A 403 -24.01 -1.78 -2.22
CA PRO A 403 -24.38 -2.73 -1.16
C PRO A 403 -23.95 -4.15 -1.52
N TRP A 404 -23.73 -4.99 -0.49
CA TRP A 404 -23.32 -6.39 -0.66
C TRP A 404 -24.37 -7.28 -1.36
N ASP A 405 -25.63 -6.90 -1.36
CA ASP A 405 -26.69 -7.62 -2.07
C ASP A 405 -26.67 -7.45 -3.59
N GLY A 406 -25.69 -6.70 -4.09
CA GLY A 406 -25.57 -6.42 -5.54
C GLY A 406 -26.49 -5.30 -6.04
N GLY A 407 -27.10 -4.53 -5.11
CA GLY A 407 -27.92 -3.39 -5.45
C GLY A 407 -27.23 -2.33 -6.33
N ALA A 408 -27.95 -1.28 -6.66
CA ALA A 408 -27.48 -0.24 -7.57
C ALA A 408 -26.22 0.46 -7.02
N TYR A 409 -25.22 0.61 -7.88
CA TYR A 409 -24.07 1.48 -7.68
C TYR A 409 -24.54 2.94 -7.67
N ARG A 410 -24.01 3.73 -6.75
CA ARG A 410 -24.31 5.15 -6.65
C ARG A 410 -23.07 5.97 -6.33
N ASP A 411 -22.96 7.13 -6.96
CA ASP A 411 -21.99 8.14 -6.57
C ASP A 411 -22.45 8.82 -5.26
N VAL A 412 -21.56 8.95 -4.31
CA VAL A 412 -21.80 9.50 -2.97
C VAL A 412 -21.25 10.90 -2.85
N ILE A 413 -19.99 11.10 -3.24
CA ILE A 413 -19.32 12.40 -3.24
C ILE A 413 -18.53 12.54 -4.52
N THR A 414 -18.64 13.69 -5.19
CA THR A 414 -17.81 14.08 -6.34
C THR A 414 -16.88 15.21 -5.91
N MET A 415 -15.59 15.07 -6.19
CA MET A 415 -14.50 15.91 -5.70
C MET A 415 -13.76 16.52 -6.90
N ASP A 416 -14.36 17.51 -7.56
CA ASP A 416 -13.79 18.13 -8.76
C ASP A 416 -12.45 18.83 -8.46
N LYS A 417 -12.35 19.51 -7.30
CA LYS A 417 -11.12 20.17 -6.89
C LYS A 417 -9.98 19.21 -6.57
N LEU A 418 -10.28 18.00 -6.08
CA LEU A 418 -9.27 16.97 -5.80
C LEU A 418 -8.66 16.45 -7.10
N ALA A 419 -9.41 16.47 -8.19
CA ALA A 419 -8.93 16.06 -9.49
C ALA A 419 -7.74 16.88 -9.99
N ASP A 420 -7.65 18.17 -9.66
CA ASP A 420 -6.50 19.02 -9.98
C ASP A 420 -5.19 18.51 -9.34
N TYR A 421 -5.29 17.84 -8.21
CA TYR A 421 -4.14 17.25 -7.51
C TYR A 421 -3.83 15.83 -7.97
N VAL A 422 -4.82 15.12 -8.49
CA VAL A 422 -4.66 13.79 -9.09
C VAL A 422 -4.15 13.90 -10.53
N TRP A 423 -4.76 14.76 -11.35
CA TRP A 423 -4.42 14.93 -12.76
C TRP A 423 -3.63 16.22 -12.96
N LEU A 424 -2.31 16.12 -12.93
CA LEU A 424 -1.42 17.25 -13.10
C LEU A 424 -1.29 17.58 -14.59
N GLU A 425 -1.66 18.81 -14.97
CA GLU A 425 -1.45 19.27 -16.34
C GLU A 425 0.03 19.26 -16.72
N GLY A 426 0.38 18.52 -17.75
CA GLY A 426 1.70 18.55 -18.35
C GLY A 426 1.91 19.81 -19.18
N GLY A 427 3.13 20.36 -19.22
CA GLY A 427 3.52 21.39 -20.19
C GLY A 427 3.50 20.84 -21.62
N PHE A 428 3.64 21.72 -22.63
CA PHE A 428 3.52 21.45 -24.07
C PHE A 428 4.27 20.21 -24.59
N MET A 429 5.29 19.72 -23.89
CA MET A 429 6.10 18.54 -24.24
C MET A 429 6.06 17.41 -23.20
N SER A 430 5.31 17.54 -22.11
CA SER A 430 5.22 16.48 -21.12
C SER A 430 3.90 15.73 -21.28
N SER A 431 3.95 14.42 -21.47
CA SER A 431 2.85 13.52 -21.13
C SER A 431 2.42 13.85 -19.71
N GLY A 432 1.14 14.11 -19.48
CA GLY A 432 0.64 14.56 -18.17
C GLY A 432 1.15 13.69 -17.02
N HIS A 433 1.37 14.32 -15.89
CA HIS A 433 1.67 13.63 -14.64
C HIS A 433 0.38 13.33 -13.91
N TRP A 434 0.38 12.28 -13.13
CA TRP A 434 -0.78 11.91 -12.30
C TRP A 434 -0.30 11.37 -10.96
N ARG A 435 -1.13 11.57 -9.92
CA ARG A 435 -0.90 10.99 -8.60
C ARG A 435 -1.78 9.77 -8.42
N ARG A 436 -1.22 8.73 -7.85
CA ARG A 436 -1.99 7.56 -7.45
C ARG A 436 -2.77 7.88 -6.17
N ILE A 437 -4.05 7.53 -6.14
CA ILE A 437 -4.78 7.41 -4.88
C ILE A 437 -4.22 6.17 -4.18
N GLN A 438 -3.58 6.36 -3.02
CA GLN A 438 -2.95 5.25 -2.29
C GLN A 438 -3.92 4.56 -1.34
N SER A 439 -4.66 5.34 -0.59
CA SER A 439 -5.65 4.86 0.36
C SER A 439 -6.65 5.97 0.70
N PHE A 440 -7.76 5.58 1.26
CA PHE A 440 -8.68 6.50 1.91
C PHE A 440 -9.27 5.85 3.16
N SER A 441 -9.85 6.67 4.02
CA SER A 441 -10.57 6.23 5.21
C SER A 441 -11.78 7.12 5.45
N LEU A 442 -12.90 6.49 5.77
CA LEU A 442 -14.15 7.17 6.09
C LEU A 442 -14.19 7.52 7.57
N ARG A 443 -14.90 8.62 7.89
CA ARG A 443 -15.16 9.01 9.28
C ARG A 443 -15.91 7.88 10.00
N PRO A 444 -15.47 7.45 11.20
CA PRO A 444 -16.18 6.46 11.99
C PRO A 444 -17.66 6.84 12.20
N GLY A 445 -18.55 5.88 11.99
CA GLY A 445 -19.99 6.08 12.11
C GLY A 445 -20.65 6.83 10.95
N TRP A 446 -19.89 7.30 9.95
CA TRP A 446 -20.48 7.84 8.73
C TRP A 446 -20.89 6.72 7.77
N ASP A 447 -22.16 6.65 7.44
CA ASP A 447 -22.77 5.59 6.63
C ASP A 447 -22.87 5.91 5.12
N GLY A 448 -22.24 7.04 4.71
CA GLY A 448 -22.26 7.47 3.30
C GLY A 448 -23.64 7.85 2.78
N GLY A 449 -24.57 8.15 3.67
CA GLY A 449 -25.97 8.32 3.30
C GLY A 449 -26.56 7.01 2.78
N ALA A 450 -26.24 5.87 3.41
CA ALA A 450 -26.76 4.54 3.05
C ALA A 450 -28.25 4.36 3.33
N GLN A 451 -28.97 5.46 3.66
CA GLN A 451 -30.42 5.49 3.88
C GLN A 451 -31.17 5.59 2.58
#